data_33fe65f3b1beaf0c68c74bb56bd9b57d
#
_entry.id   33fe65f3b1beaf0c68c74bb56bd9b57d
#
_cell.length_a   1.000
_cell.length_b   1.000
_cell.length_c   1.000
_cell.angle_alpha   90.00
_cell.angle_beta   90.00
_cell.angle_gamma   90.00
#
_symmetry.space_group_name_H-M   'P 1'
#
loop_
_entity.id
_entity.type
_entity.pdbx_description
1 polymer ?
#
loop_
_entity_poly.entity_id
_entity_poly.type
_entity_poly.pdbx_seq_one_letter_code
_entity_poly.pdbx_strand_id
1 'polypeptide(L)'
;MHQYGYFYIMTNVHNTVLYCGATTDLYKRIQEHKNKIFKDSFTLKYNIDKLVYFESFSIAGDAFEREKQIKAGSRRKKIELIVRLNPEWKDLSELLKANEGEELIRIKRLFK
;
A
#
# COMPACT_ATOMS: atom_id res chain seq x y z
N MET A 1 -19.88 -7.94 -11.86
CA MET A 1 -19.30 -8.57 -10.70
C MET A 1 -18.48 -7.57 -9.92
N HIS A 2 -18.64 -7.62 -8.62
CA HIS A 2 -18.00 -6.70 -7.71
C HIS A 2 -16.51 -6.99 -7.58
N GLN A 3 -15.67 -5.97 -7.72
CA GLN A 3 -14.23 -6.14 -7.59
C GLN A 3 -13.67 -5.11 -6.60
N TYR A 4 -12.96 -5.59 -5.60
CA TYR A 4 -12.28 -4.74 -4.63
C TYR A 4 -11.08 -4.04 -5.23
N GLY A 5 -10.71 -2.93 -4.63
CA GLY A 5 -9.48 -2.24 -4.96
C GLY A 5 -8.77 -1.80 -3.70
N TYR A 6 -7.48 -1.56 -3.84
CA TYR A 6 -6.62 -1.21 -2.71
C TYR A 6 -5.72 -0.05 -3.11
N PHE A 7 -5.70 0.98 -2.27
CA PHE A 7 -4.70 2.04 -2.34
C PHE A 7 -3.61 1.68 -1.33
N TYR A 8 -2.35 1.85 -1.69
CA TYR A 8 -1.26 1.50 -0.79
C TYR A 8 -0.10 2.48 -0.90
N ILE A 9 0.69 2.55 0.18
CA ILE A 9 1.94 3.30 0.19
C ILE A 9 3.04 2.36 0.62
N MET A 10 4.12 2.32 -0.15
CA MET A 10 5.32 1.55 0.16
C MET A 10 6.50 2.49 0.37
N THR A 11 7.52 1.99 1.03
CA THR A 11 8.73 2.76 1.30
C THR A 11 9.95 1.84 1.33
N ASN A 12 11.13 2.44 1.41
CA ASN A 12 12.38 1.72 1.60
C ASN A 12 12.64 1.50 3.09
N VAL A 13 13.67 0.72 3.41
CA VAL A 13 13.99 0.36 4.81
C VAL A 13 14.24 1.60 5.69
N HIS A 14 14.73 2.68 5.11
CA HIS A 14 15.02 3.91 5.85
C HIS A 14 13.86 4.90 5.88
N ASN A 15 12.72 4.56 5.31
CA ASN A 15 11.53 5.42 5.27
C ASN A 15 11.77 6.78 4.61
N THR A 16 12.66 6.83 3.62
CA THR A 16 13.05 8.09 2.98
C THR A 16 12.35 8.34 1.65
N VAL A 17 11.90 7.30 0.98
CA VAL A 17 11.24 7.42 -0.32
C VAL A 17 9.86 6.77 -0.25
N LEU A 18 8.82 7.47 -0.65
CA LEU A 18 7.45 6.97 -0.63
C LEU A 18 6.96 6.68 -2.04
N TYR A 19 6.24 5.58 -2.19
CA TYR A 19 5.60 5.18 -3.44
C TYR A 19 4.12 4.89 -3.20
N CYS A 20 3.25 5.56 -3.94
CA CYS A 20 1.80 5.35 -3.87
C CYS A 20 1.34 4.54 -5.08
N GLY A 21 0.47 3.57 -4.85
CA GLY A 21 -0.07 2.76 -5.91
C GLY A 21 -1.50 2.32 -5.62
N ALA A 22 -2.14 1.74 -6.62
CA ALA A 22 -3.44 1.11 -6.48
C ALA A 22 -3.46 -0.18 -7.27
N THR A 23 -4.23 -1.15 -6.78
CA THR A 23 -4.29 -2.47 -7.40
C THR A 23 -5.60 -3.15 -7.03
N THR A 24 -5.98 -4.15 -7.81
CA THR A 24 -7.11 -5.01 -7.46
C THR A 24 -6.67 -6.26 -6.69
N ASP A 25 -5.36 -6.47 -6.55
CA ASP A 25 -4.81 -7.63 -5.83
C ASP A 25 -3.57 -7.17 -5.04
N LEU A 26 -3.79 -6.75 -3.80
CA LEU A 26 -2.73 -6.16 -3.00
C LEU A 26 -1.62 -7.17 -2.67
N TYR A 27 -1.97 -8.37 -2.26
CA TYR A 27 -0.96 -9.38 -1.92
C TYR A 27 -0.02 -9.64 -3.08
N LYS A 28 -0.58 -9.90 -4.26
CA LYS A 28 0.20 -10.16 -5.46
C LYS A 28 1.10 -8.99 -5.80
N ARG A 29 0.56 -7.78 -5.76
CA ARG A 29 1.32 -6.58 -6.12
C ARG A 29 2.48 -6.35 -5.15
N ILE A 30 2.27 -6.58 -3.85
CA ILE A 30 3.33 -6.42 -2.87
C ILE A 30 4.42 -7.48 -3.07
N GLN A 31 4.03 -8.72 -3.37
CA GLN A 31 5.02 -9.77 -3.66
C GLN A 31 5.83 -9.43 -4.91
N GLU A 32 5.18 -8.85 -5.92
CA GLU A 32 5.88 -8.41 -7.12
C GLU A 32 6.93 -7.35 -6.81
N HIS A 33 6.62 -6.39 -5.94
CA HIS A 33 7.59 -5.37 -5.51
C HIS A 33 8.73 -6.01 -4.73
N LYS A 34 8.42 -6.90 -3.78
CA LYS A 34 9.44 -7.56 -2.97
C LYS A 34 10.37 -8.43 -3.80
N ASN A 35 9.83 -9.09 -4.83
CA ASN A 35 10.61 -9.95 -5.72
C ASN A 35 11.29 -9.18 -6.85
N LYS A 36 11.13 -7.86 -6.86
CA LYS A 36 11.83 -6.97 -7.80
C LYS A 36 11.60 -7.31 -9.26
N ILE A 37 10.37 -7.72 -9.61
CA ILE A 37 10.05 -8.07 -10.99
C ILE A 37 9.87 -6.85 -11.91
N PHE A 38 9.76 -5.66 -11.35
CA PHE A 38 9.64 -4.41 -12.12
C PHE A 38 11.04 -3.82 -12.34
N LYS A 39 11.82 -4.41 -13.24
CA LYS A 39 13.25 -4.16 -13.37
C LYS A 39 13.68 -2.72 -13.60
N ASP A 40 12.89 -1.95 -14.32
CA ASP A 40 13.23 -0.55 -14.61
C ASP A 40 12.33 0.43 -13.88
N SER A 41 11.66 -0.04 -12.82
CA SER A 41 10.70 0.77 -12.12
C SER A 41 11.37 1.63 -11.03
N PHE A 42 10.64 2.66 -10.62
CA PHE A 42 10.98 3.49 -9.49
C PHE A 42 11.21 2.66 -8.23
N THR A 43 10.34 1.67 -8.00
CA THR A 43 10.42 0.85 -6.79
C THR A 43 11.68 0.00 -6.73
N LEU A 44 12.15 -0.49 -7.88
CA LEU A 44 13.40 -1.23 -7.93
C LEU A 44 14.57 -0.30 -7.65
N LYS A 45 14.61 0.86 -8.31
CA LYS A 45 15.71 1.82 -8.18
C LYS A 45 15.95 2.24 -6.73
N TYR A 46 14.89 2.45 -5.97
CA TYR A 46 14.99 2.94 -4.60
C TYR A 46 14.79 1.88 -3.53
N ASN A 47 14.77 0.60 -3.93
CA ASN A 47 14.57 -0.54 -3.00
C ASN A 47 13.31 -0.39 -2.16
N ILE A 48 12.20 -0.05 -2.83
CA ILE A 48 10.93 0.14 -2.16
C ILE A 48 10.23 -1.23 -2.04
N ASP A 49 10.35 -1.83 -0.88
CA ASP A 49 9.86 -3.19 -0.65
C ASP A 49 9.10 -3.36 0.67
N LYS A 50 8.83 -2.26 1.37
CA LYS A 50 8.12 -2.28 2.66
C LYS A 50 6.75 -1.64 2.52
N LEU A 51 5.69 -2.36 2.88
CA LEU A 51 4.32 -1.84 2.85
C LEU A 51 4.02 -1.16 4.18
N VAL A 52 3.74 0.14 4.15
CA VAL A 52 3.52 0.90 5.38
C VAL A 52 2.11 1.44 5.54
N TYR A 53 1.28 1.38 4.49
CA TYR A 53 -0.09 1.87 4.56
C TYR A 53 -0.94 1.25 3.46
N PHE A 54 -2.21 0.98 3.74
CA PHE A 54 -3.16 0.58 2.71
C PHE A 54 -4.58 0.92 3.13
N GLU A 55 -5.45 1.04 2.13
CA GLU A 55 -6.90 1.20 2.29
C GLU A 55 -7.57 0.25 1.33
N SER A 56 -8.66 -0.37 1.76
CA SER A 56 -9.47 -1.23 0.90
C SER A 56 -10.75 -0.52 0.50
N PHE A 57 -11.17 -0.75 -0.73
CA PHE A 57 -12.40 -0.19 -1.29
C PHE A 57 -13.23 -1.31 -1.89
N SER A 58 -14.54 -1.24 -1.71
CA SER A 58 -15.43 -2.25 -2.28
C SER A 58 -15.57 -2.13 -3.80
N ILE A 59 -15.19 -0.97 -4.37
CA ILE A 59 -15.21 -0.73 -5.80
C ILE A 59 -13.80 -0.33 -6.24
N ALA A 60 -13.24 -1.08 -7.19
CA ALA A 60 -11.86 -0.88 -7.63
C ALA A 60 -11.59 0.55 -8.10
N GLY A 61 -12.54 1.15 -8.82
CA GLY A 61 -12.38 2.51 -9.31
C GLY A 61 -12.11 3.52 -8.21
N ASP A 62 -12.69 3.32 -7.04
CA ASP A 62 -12.49 4.23 -5.91
C ASP A 62 -11.05 4.19 -5.42
N ALA A 63 -10.42 3.03 -5.47
CA ALA A 63 -9.01 2.90 -5.10
C ALA A 63 -8.10 3.68 -6.06
N PHE A 64 -8.40 3.60 -7.35
CA PHE A 64 -7.61 4.31 -8.37
C PHE A 64 -7.81 5.83 -8.27
N GLU A 65 -9.02 6.28 -7.94
CA GLU A 65 -9.26 7.70 -7.69
C GLU A 65 -8.52 8.18 -6.44
N ARG A 66 -8.50 7.36 -5.40
CA ARG A 66 -7.76 7.66 -4.18
C ARG A 66 -6.27 7.82 -4.46
N GLU A 67 -5.72 6.95 -5.28
CA GLU A 67 -4.32 7.04 -5.67
C GLU A 67 -4.00 8.39 -6.33
N LYS A 68 -4.82 8.81 -7.26
CA LYS A 68 -4.63 10.10 -7.92
C LYS A 68 -4.66 11.25 -6.93
N GLN A 69 -5.62 11.21 -6.01
CA GLN A 69 -5.80 12.23 -4.99
C GLN A 69 -4.58 12.34 -4.08
N ILE A 70 -4.09 11.21 -3.60
CA ILE A 70 -2.97 11.20 -2.66
C ILE A 70 -1.65 11.51 -3.37
N LYS A 71 -1.45 11.02 -4.59
CA LYS A 71 -0.25 11.35 -5.39
C LYS A 71 -0.11 12.84 -5.63
N ALA A 72 -1.23 13.53 -5.84
CA ALA A 72 -1.23 14.97 -6.07
C ALA A 72 -0.95 15.77 -4.79
N GLY A 73 -1.05 15.14 -3.64
CA GLY A 73 -0.84 15.79 -2.35
C GLY A 73 0.62 15.87 -1.94
N SER A 74 0.86 16.54 -0.82
CA SER A 74 2.20 16.72 -0.30
C SER A 74 2.76 15.43 0.33
N ARG A 75 4.09 15.38 0.48
CA ARG A 75 4.75 14.33 1.23
C ARG A 75 4.23 14.28 2.68
N ARG A 76 4.04 15.45 3.27
CA ARG A 76 3.53 15.55 4.64
C ARG A 76 2.19 14.85 4.83
N LYS A 77 1.26 15.01 3.89
CA LYS A 77 -0.04 14.36 3.95
C LYS A 77 0.08 12.84 3.86
N LYS A 78 1.00 12.35 3.03
CA LYS A 78 1.26 10.91 2.93
C LYS A 78 1.79 10.37 4.25
N ILE A 79 2.71 11.08 4.88
CA ILE A 79 3.27 10.70 6.18
C ILE A 79 2.19 10.70 7.25
N GLU A 80 1.31 11.68 7.25
CA GLU A 80 0.19 11.74 8.20
C GLU A 80 -0.71 10.51 8.10
N LEU A 81 -1.01 10.06 6.87
CA LEU A 81 -1.79 8.85 6.66
C LEU A 81 -1.08 7.62 7.25
N ILE A 82 0.21 7.49 6.96
CA ILE A 82 1.00 6.36 7.45
C ILE A 82 1.02 6.34 8.97
N VAL A 83 1.35 7.46 9.59
CA VAL A 83 1.51 7.54 11.05
C VAL A 83 0.20 7.28 11.78
N ARG A 84 -0.92 7.67 11.19
CA ARG A 84 -2.24 7.43 11.78
C ARG A 84 -2.56 5.94 11.89
N LEU A 85 -2.21 5.16 10.86
CA LEU A 85 -2.47 3.73 10.82
C LEU A 85 -1.32 2.92 11.44
N ASN A 86 -0.10 3.34 11.20
CA ASN A 86 1.11 2.56 11.44
C ASN A 86 2.22 3.47 11.95
N PRO A 87 2.10 3.97 13.20
CA PRO A 87 3.05 4.95 13.73
C PRO A 87 4.49 4.46 13.81
N GLU A 88 4.70 3.15 13.83
CA GLU A 88 6.04 2.57 13.91
C GLU A 88 6.63 2.23 12.54
N TRP A 89 5.89 2.50 11.46
CA TRP A 89 6.34 2.21 10.10
C TRP A 89 6.73 0.75 9.89
N LYS A 90 5.96 -0.16 10.48
CA LYS A 90 6.19 -1.59 10.34
C LYS A 90 5.83 -2.04 8.93
N ASP A 91 6.48 -3.10 8.46
CA ASP A 91 6.11 -3.71 7.20
C ASP A 91 4.83 -4.50 7.37
N LEU A 92 3.73 -3.99 6.82
CA LEU A 92 2.40 -4.60 6.96
C LEU A 92 2.20 -5.80 6.04
N SER A 93 3.13 -6.10 5.16
CA SER A 93 2.97 -7.19 4.21
C SER A 93 2.87 -8.55 4.88
N GLU A 94 3.45 -8.71 6.06
CA GLU A 94 3.35 -9.94 6.83
C GLU A 94 1.91 -10.28 7.19
N LEU A 95 1.04 -9.27 7.24
CA LEU A 95 -0.36 -9.45 7.60
C LEU A 95 -1.24 -9.87 6.42
N LEU A 96 -0.68 -9.97 5.21
CA LEU A 96 -1.43 -10.25 3.98
C LEU A 96 -1.29 -11.67 3.49
N LYS A 97 -1.10 -12.64 4.37
CA LYS A 97 -0.68 -13.98 3.94
C LYS A 97 -1.76 -14.91 3.38
N ALA A 98 -3.03 -14.62 3.59
CA ALA A 98 -4.11 -15.49 3.09
C ALA A 98 -5.38 -14.69 3.01
N ASN A 99 -6.45 -15.13 2.41
CA ASN A 99 -7.77 -14.47 2.38
C ASN A 99 -7.72 -12.95 2.40
N GLU A 100 -7.12 -12.40 1.37
CA GLU A 100 -6.82 -10.98 1.27
C GLU A 100 -7.99 -10.07 1.66
N GLY A 101 -9.19 -10.30 1.14
CA GLY A 101 -10.34 -9.44 1.41
C GLY A 101 -10.73 -9.37 2.87
N GLU A 102 -10.96 -10.52 3.49
CA GLU A 102 -11.38 -10.57 4.89
C GLU A 102 -10.28 -10.14 5.85
N GLU A 103 -9.06 -10.59 5.59
CA GLU A 103 -7.93 -10.25 6.43
C GLU A 103 -7.64 -8.75 6.43
N LEU A 104 -7.72 -8.11 5.29
CA LEU A 104 -7.48 -6.68 5.21
C LEU A 104 -8.51 -5.87 5.98
N ILE A 105 -9.78 -6.28 5.94
CA ILE A 105 -10.82 -5.62 6.71
C ILE A 105 -10.54 -5.77 8.21
N ARG A 106 -10.18 -6.96 8.65
CA ARG A 106 -9.86 -7.25 10.04
C ARG A 106 -8.66 -6.44 10.52
N ILE A 107 -7.59 -6.42 9.74
CA ILE A 107 -6.37 -5.71 10.06
C ILE A 107 -6.64 -4.21 10.17
N LYS A 108 -7.41 -3.67 9.25
CA LYS A 108 -7.76 -2.25 9.27
C LYS A 108 -8.49 -1.87 10.56
N ARG A 109 -9.35 -2.76 11.06
CA ARG A 109 -10.03 -2.54 12.34
C ARG A 109 -9.09 -2.53 13.52
N LEU A 110 -8.05 -3.34 13.47
CA LEU A 110 -7.05 -3.41 14.54
C LEU A 110 -6.21 -2.15 14.66
N PHE A 111 -6.00 -1.46 13.56
CA PHE A 111 -5.16 -0.26 13.52
C PHE A 111 -5.93 1.05 13.68
N LYS A 112 -7.24 0.97 13.83
CA LYS A 112 -8.03 2.18 14.04
C LYS A 112 -7.98 2.70 15.48
#